data_acacd02874e86176718519c06e2af8b0
#
_entry.id   acacd02874e86176718519c06e2af8b0
#
_cell.length_a   1.000
_cell.length_b   1.000
_cell.length_c   1.000
_cell.angle_alpha   90.00
_cell.angle_beta   90.00
_cell.angle_gamma   90.00
#
_symmetry.space_group_name_H-M   'P 1'
#
loop_
_entity.id
_entity.type
_entity.pdbx_description
1 polymer ?
#
loop_
_entity_poly.entity_id
_entity_poly.type
_entity_poly.pdbx_seq_one_letter_code
_entity_poly.pdbx_strand_id
1 'polypeptide(L)'
;WARDRTRGPRLPIESVVKKMTADTAALFGLDDRGVLAVGKRADVNVIDHANLQLREPRLVDDLPAGGTRLLQAAEGYVATVVAGIVTREHDEFTGERPGRLLRS
;
A
#
# COMPACT_ATOMS: atom_id res chain seq x y z
N TRP A 1 -1.70 -2.09 15.04
CA TRP A 1 -1.38 -0.65 15.09
C TRP A 1 -2.58 0.26 14.81
N ALA A 2 -3.71 -0.31 14.39
CA ALA A 2 -4.89 0.46 14.00
C ALA A 2 -5.26 1.50 15.08
N ARG A 3 -5.52 2.75 14.63
CA ARG A 3 -5.83 3.88 15.52
C ARG A 3 -7.01 3.58 16.44
N ASP A 4 -8.02 2.92 15.91
CA ASP A 4 -9.28 2.65 16.62
C ASP A 4 -9.28 1.32 17.39
N ARG A 5 -8.12 0.68 17.53
CA ARG A 5 -7.99 -0.54 18.31
C ARG A 5 -8.22 -0.27 19.80
N THR A 6 -9.21 -0.92 20.37
CA THR A 6 -9.57 -0.82 21.78
C THR A 6 -9.09 -2.01 22.63
N ARG A 7 -8.62 -3.10 21.99
CA ARG A 7 -8.22 -4.35 22.66
C ARG A 7 -6.72 -4.52 22.64
N GLY A 8 -6.12 -4.54 23.82
CA GLY A 8 -4.69 -4.82 24.04
C GLY A 8 -3.75 -3.73 23.49
N PRO A 9 -2.43 -3.91 23.64
CA PRO A 9 -1.44 -2.95 23.17
C PRO A 9 -1.41 -2.90 21.63
N ARG A 10 -1.03 -1.74 21.09
CA ARG A 10 -0.78 -1.55 19.66
C ARG A 10 0.62 -2.06 19.31
N LEU A 11 0.78 -2.57 18.11
CA LEU A 11 2.10 -2.81 17.55
C LEU A 11 2.76 -1.48 17.17
N PRO A 12 4.06 -1.29 17.40
CA PRO A 12 4.79 -0.14 16.86
C PRO A 12 4.67 -0.10 15.34
N ILE A 13 4.41 1.10 14.80
CA ILE A 13 4.21 1.24 13.34
C ILE A 13 5.43 0.78 12.54
N GLU A 14 6.63 1.01 13.06
CA GLU A 14 7.89 0.59 12.46
C GLU A 14 7.95 -0.93 12.29
N SER A 15 7.47 -1.68 13.28
CA SER A 15 7.42 -3.14 13.23
C SER A 15 6.40 -3.63 12.19
N VAL A 16 5.27 -2.95 12.05
CA VAL A 16 4.25 -3.27 11.06
C VAL A 16 4.79 -2.98 9.65
N VAL A 17 5.36 -1.80 9.44
CA VAL A 17 5.94 -1.40 8.15
C VAL A 17 7.05 -2.37 7.76
N LYS A 18 7.99 -2.68 8.67
CA LYS A 18 9.07 -3.65 8.40
C LYS A 18 8.53 -4.99 7.92
N LYS A 19 7.52 -5.55 8.62
CA LYS A 19 6.90 -6.83 8.23
C LYS A 19 6.23 -6.78 6.87
N MET A 20 5.58 -5.66 6.52
CA MET A 20 4.87 -5.50 5.25
C MET A 20 5.80 -5.15 4.08
N THR A 21 7.05 -4.77 4.34
CA THR A 21 8.01 -4.33 3.32
C THR A 21 9.27 -5.18 3.32
N ALA A 22 10.25 -4.90 4.17
CA ALA A 22 11.56 -5.54 4.18
C ALA A 22 11.49 -7.06 4.40
N ASP A 23 10.73 -7.50 5.41
CA ASP A 23 10.63 -8.93 5.75
C ASP A 23 9.93 -9.71 4.63
N THR A 24 8.87 -9.14 4.04
CA THR A 24 8.16 -9.76 2.91
C THR A 24 9.02 -9.77 1.65
N ALA A 25 9.73 -8.69 1.33
CA ALA A 25 10.64 -8.64 0.19
C ALA A 25 11.74 -9.70 0.33
N ALA A 26 12.37 -9.82 1.50
CA ALA A 26 13.37 -10.84 1.77
C ALA A 26 12.82 -12.27 1.62
N LEU A 27 11.60 -12.52 2.11
CA LEU A 27 10.97 -13.85 2.00
C LEU A 27 10.78 -14.28 0.53
N PHE A 28 10.47 -13.34 -0.35
CA PHE A 28 10.29 -13.60 -1.78
C PHE A 28 11.54 -13.38 -2.64
N GLY A 29 12.71 -13.13 -2.02
CA GLY A 29 13.96 -12.90 -2.74
C GLY A 29 13.96 -11.61 -3.58
N LEU A 30 13.20 -10.59 -3.19
CA LEU A 30 13.10 -9.31 -3.88
C LEU A 30 14.16 -8.33 -3.33
N ASP A 31 15.41 -8.49 -3.75
CA ASP A 31 16.54 -7.76 -3.19
C ASP A 31 16.59 -6.26 -3.57
N ASP A 32 15.82 -5.86 -4.60
CA ASP A 32 15.81 -4.49 -5.13
C ASP A 32 14.80 -3.56 -4.43
N ARG A 33 13.99 -4.07 -3.50
CA ARG A 33 12.89 -3.33 -2.87
C ARG A 33 12.69 -3.69 -1.39
N GLY A 34 11.65 -3.11 -0.75
CA GLY A 34 11.30 -3.36 0.65
C GLY A 34 12.06 -2.49 1.66
N VAL A 35 13.08 -1.76 1.22
CA VAL A 35 13.87 -0.82 2.03
C VAL A 35 14.07 0.45 1.23
N LEU A 36 13.91 1.61 1.88
CA LEU A 36 14.23 2.90 1.28
C LEU A 36 15.73 3.16 1.39
N ALA A 37 16.46 2.93 0.31
CA ALA A 37 17.91 3.10 0.24
C ALA A 37 18.35 3.44 -1.19
N VAL A 38 19.51 4.11 -1.31
CA VAL A 38 20.13 4.41 -2.60
C VAL A 38 20.39 3.12 -3.39
N GLY A 39 20.05 3.12 -4.66
CA GLY A 39 20.20 1.94 -5.54
C GLY A 39 19.04 0.94 -5.48
N LYS A 40 18.08 1.14 -4.58
CA LYS A 40 16.85 0.33 -4.55
C LYS A 40 15.77 0.92 -5.46
N ARG A 41 14.83 0.08 -5.86
CA ARG A 41 13.66 0.49 -6.63
C ARG A 41 12.83 1.50 -5.84
N ALA A 42 12.43 2.57 -6.49
CA ALA A 42 11.62 3.63 -5.87
C ALA A 42 10.14 3.24 -5.82
N ASP A 43 9.80 2.25 -4.98
CA ASP A 43 8.44 1.87 -4.61
C ASP A 43 8.17 2.46 -3.22
N VAL A 44 7.44 3.57 -3.15
CA VAL A 44 7.32 4.40 -1.92
C VAL A 44 5.87 4.82 -1.70
N ASN A 45 5.41 4.74 -0.46
CA ASN A 45 4.18 5.39 -0.02
C ASN A 45 4.52 6.58 0.88
N VAL A 46 3.94 7.73 0.56
CA VAL A 46 3.92 8.91 1.43
C VAL A 46 2.59 8.94 2.15
N ILE A 47 2.61 8.86 3.48
CA ILE A 47 1.41 8.64 4.29
C ILE A 47 1.28 9.75 5.33
N ASP A 48 0.10 10.37 5.39
CA ASP A 48 -0.33 11.15 6.55
C ASP A 48 -0.80 10.18 7.64
N HIS A 49 0.10 9.81 8.54
CA HIS A 49 -0.18 8.84 9.58
C HIS A 49 -1.27 9.28 10.55
N ALA A 50 -1.42 10.59 10.78
CA ALA A 50 -2.44 11.12 11.68
C ALA A 50 -3.86 10.91 11.14
N ASN A 51 -4.01 10.96 9.82
CA ASN A 51 -5.29 10.81 9.12
C ASN A 51 -5.46 9.44 8.43
N LEU A 52 -4.50 8.54 8.61
CA LEU A 52 -4.57 7.20 8.02
C LEU A 52 -5.73 6.41 8.61
N GLN A 53 -6.70 6.05 7.79
CA GLN A 53 -7.86 5.25 8.20
C GLN A 53 -8.44 4.43 7.05
N LEU A 54 -9.16 3.37 7.39
CA LEU A 54 -9.96 2.60 6.44
C LEU A 54 -11.37 3.17 6.39
N ARG A 55 -11.94 3.24 5.19
CA ARG A 55 -13.36 3.52 4.98
C ARG A 55 -14.18 2.25 5.18
N GLU A 56 -15.49 2.41 5.31
CA GLU A 56 -16.40 1.26 5.33
C GLU A 56 -16.35 0.51 4.00
N PRO A 57 -16.33 -0.84 4.04
CA PRO A 57 -16.43 -1.64 2.83
C PRO A 57 -17.76 -1.40 2.13
N ARG A 58 -17.73 -1.36 0.80
CA ARG A 58 -18.93 -1.22 -0.03
C ARG A 58 -18.95 -2.25 -1.16
N LEU A 59 -20.13 -2.69 -1.52
CA LEU A 59 -20.34 -3.50 -2.71
C LEU A 59 -20.32 -2.61 -3.95
N VAL A 60 -19.63 -3.04 -4.99
CA VAL A 60 -19.59 -2.37 -6.30
C VAL A 60 -19.73 -3.40 -7.40
N ASP A 61 -20.47 -3.04 -8.46
CA ASP A 61 -20.79 -3.92 -9.60
C ASP A 61 -19.94 -3.49 -10.81
N ASP A 62 -18.61 -3.56 -10.66
CA ASP A 62 -17.64 -3.09 -11.65
C ASP A 62 -16.79 -4.20 -12.29
N LEU A 63 -17.12 -5.45 -12.03
CA LEU A 63 -16.49 -6.60 -12.68
C LEU A 63 -17.18 -6.93 -14.02
N PRO A 64 -16.50 -7.64 -14.94
CA PRO A 64 -17.09 -8.12 -16.17
C PRO A 64 -18.39 -8.89 -15.92
N ALA A 65 -19.35 -8.78 -16.83
CA ALA A 65 -20.69 -9.39 -16.75
C ALA A 65 -21.53 -8.93 -15.54
N GLY A 66 -21.26 -7.72 -15.00
CA GLY A 66 -21.99 -7.19 -13.84
C GLY A 66 -21.66 -7.88 -12.53
N GLY A 67 -20.52 -8.53 -12.47
CA GLY A 67 -20.08 -9.20 -11.23
C GLY A 67 -19.82 -8.20 -10.11
N THR A 68 -20.27 -8.54 -8.91
CA THR A 68 -20.14 -7.73 -7.69
C THR A 68 -18.86 -8.06 -6.94
N ARG A 69 -18.20 -7.05 -6.39
CA ARG A 69 -17.07 -7.23 -5.45
C ARG A 69 -17.19 -6.30 -4.26
N LEU A 70 -16.53 -6.68 -3.17
CA LEU A 70 -16.34 -5.81 -2.01
C LEU A 70 -15.12 -4.91 -2.26
N LEU A 71 -15.33 -3.61 -2.16
CA LEU A 71 -14.27 -2.60 -2.24
C LEU A 71 -14.13 -1.87 -0.91
N GLN A 72 -12.91 -1.76 -0.41
CA GLN A 72 -12.61 -0.95 0.76
C GLN A 72 -11.53 0.07 0.40
N ALA A 73 -11.84 1.33 0.55
CA ALA A 73 -10.89 2.43 0.37
C ALA A 73 -10.15 2.75 1.67
N ALA A 74 -9.00 3.37 1.53
CA ALA A 74 -8.26 3.96 2.64
C ALA A 74 -8.10 5.46 2.40
N GLU A 75 -7.88 6.23 3.45
CA GLU A 75 -7.52 7.64 3.42
C GLU A 75 -6.17 7.86 4.08
N GLY A 76 -5.52 8.98 3.74
CA GLY A 76 -4.23 9.35 4.29
C GLY A 76 -3.03 8.94 3.43
N TYR A 77 -3.26 8.40 2.24
CA TYR A 77 -2.18 8.20 1.26
C TYR A 77 -1.98 9.48 0.44
N VAL A 78 -0.97 10.26 0.79
CA VAL A 78 -0.61 11.50 0.07
C VAL A 78 -0.09 11.18 -1.32
N ALA A 79 0.79 10.19 -1.44
CA ALA A 79 1.28 9.71 -2.73
C ALA A 79 1.69 8.23 -2.67
N THR A 80 1.46 7.51 -3.76
CA THR A 80 2.01 6.18 -4.00
C THR A 80 2.86 6.22 -5.26
N VAL A 81 4.12 5.85 -5.11
CA VAL A 81 5.12 5.83 -6.18
C VAL A 81 5.51 4.39 -6.48
N VAL A 82 5.52 4.04 -7.75
CA VAL A 82 5.96 2.72 -8.23
C VAL A 82 7.04 2.92 -9.29
N ALA A 83 8.21 2.38 -9.06
CA ALA A 83 9.38 2.56 -9.94
C ALA A 83 9.69 4.04 -10.25
N GLY A 84 9.50 4.93 -9.28
CA GLY A 84 9.73 6.35 -9.43
C GLY A 84 8.60 7.15 -10.08
N ILE A 85 7.50 6.50 -10.47
CA ILE A 85 6.34 7.15 -11.10
C ILE A 85 5.19 7.21 -10.09
N VAL A 86 4.58 8.39 -9.92
CA VAL A 86 3.41 8.57 -9.05
C VAL A 86 2.21 7.92 -9.71
N THR A 87 1.67 6.89 -9.06
CA THR A 87 0.50 6.13 -9.52
C THR A 87 -0.78 6.51 -8.81
N ARG A 88 -0.63 7.15 -7.64
CA ARG A 88 -1.74 7.64 -6.84
C ARG A 88 -1.32 8.92 -6.12
N GLU A 89 -2.19 9.91 -6.10
CA GLU A 89 -2.00 11.17 -5.40
C GLU A 89 -3.30 11.57 -4.71
N HIS A 90 -3.22 11.94 -3.42
CA HIS A 90 -4.38 12.28 -2.58
C HIS A 90 -5.54 11.28 -2.71
N ASP A 91 -5.21 10.00 -2.59
CA ASP A 91 -6.15 8.87 -2.66
C ASP A 91 -6.77 8.63 -4.06
N GLU A 92 -6.40 9.39 -5.09
CA GLU A 92 -6.87 9.23 -6.47
C GLU A 92 -5.81 8.62 -7.40
N PHE A 93 -6.25 7.85 -8.39
CA PHE A 93 -5.35 7.30 -9.40
C PHE A 93 -4.93 8.35 -10.41
N THR A 94 -3.63 8.41 -10.72
CA THR A 94 -3.07 9.29 -11.77
C THR A 94 -3.30 8.74 -13.18
N GLY A 95 -3.64 7.46 -13.32
CA GLY A 95 -3.73 6.75 -14.60
C GLY A 95 -2.46 6.02 -15.00
N GLU A 96 -1.33 6.32 -14.37
CA GLU A 96 -0.04 5.69 -14.65
C GLU A 96 0.01 4.22 -14.19
N ARG A 97 0.62 3.34 -15.00
CA ARG A 97 0.73 1.90 -14.74
C ARG A 97 2.15 1.37 -14.98
N PRO A 98 3.14 1.80 -14.20
CA PRO A 98 4.56 1.41 -14.37
C PRO A 98 4.88 0.00 -13.84
N GLY A 99 3.90 -0.71 -13.30
CA GLY A 99 4.08 -2.07 -12.79
C GLY A 99 4.49 -3.04 -13.89
N ARG A 100 5.33 -4.03 -13.54
CA ARG A 100 5.75 -5.11 -14.44
C ARG A 100 5.59 -6.45 -13.74
N LEU A 101 5.28 -7.49 -14.50
CA LEU A 101 5.29 -8.86 -14.00
C LEU A 101 6.73 -9.25 -13.62
N LEU A 102 6.92 -9.70 -12.40
CA LEU A 102 8.17 -10.31 -11.97
C LEU A 102 8.13 -11.79 -12.32
N ARG A 103 9.21 -12.26 -12.92
CA ARG A 103 9.43 -13.71 -13.17
C ARG A 103 10.71 -14.11 -12.48
N SER A 104 10.66 -15.19 -11.76
CA SER A 104 11.83 -15.89 -11.21
C SER A 104 12.59 -16.60 -12.33
#